data_56fc0d760cc2b44de4221b2c330802a1
#
_entry.id   56fc0d760cc2b44de4221b2c330802a1
#
_cell.length_a   1.000
_cell.length_b   1.000
_cell.length_c   1.000
_cell.angle_alpha   90.00
_cell.angle_beta   90.00
_cell.angle_gamma   90.00
#
_symmetry.space_group_name_H-M   'P 1'
#
loop_
_entity.id
_entity.type
_entity.pdbx_description
1 polymer ?
#
loop_
_entity_poly.entity_id
_entity_poly.type
_entity_poly.pdbx_seq_one_letter_code
_entity_poly.pdbx_strand_id
1 'polypeptide(L)'
;MIRYFYLIVFSILIGQTEPVKDLHTNKPRVWALSNAMIHTEPGDSLKDATVIIRDGRIDKVGRYIKVPLDAYEIDLEGAHIYPGFIDGLFEVKKDEKTISPDDHWNNKIKANYRAKDDLKIKE
;
A
#
# COMPACT_ATOMS: atom_id res chain seq x y z
N MET A 1 43.51 7.84 40.18
CA MET A 1 42.90 8.69 39.12
C MET A 1 42.67 7.96 37.80
N ILE A 2 43.60 7.16 37.31
CA ILE A 2 43.49 6.43 36.02
C ILE A 2 42.30 5.44 35.97
N ARG A 3 41.96 4.78 37.08
CA ARG A 3 40.84 3.81 37.10
C ARG A 3 39.46 4.43 36.83
N TYR A 4 39.25 5.67 37.24
CA TYR A 4 37.99 6.39 37.02
C TYR A 4 37.90 6.96 35.59
N PHE A 5 39.03 7.22 34.97
CA PHE A 5 39.10 7.67 33.57
C PHE A 5 38.54 6.63 32.60
N TYR A 6 38.85 5.34 32.80
CA TYR A 6 38.30 4.24 31.97
C TYR A 6 36.80 4.06 32.14
N LEU A 7 36.27 4.31 33.35
CA LEU A 7 34.81 4.24 33.57
C LEU A 7 34.05 5.37 32.85
N ILE A 8 34.64 6.56 32.81
CA ILE A 8 34.05 7.70 32.09
C ILE A 8 34.07 7.48 30.57
N VAL A 9 35.20 6.97 30.05
CA VAL A 9 35.32 6.67 28.61
C VAL A 9 34.36 5.54 28.20
N PHE A 10 34.19 4.53 29.06
CA PHE A 10 33.24 3.43 28.78
C PHE A 10 31.78 3.88 28.77
N SER A 11 31.38 4.82 29.62
CA SER A 11 30.01 5.36 29.62
C SER A 11 29.68 6.23 28.40
N ILE A 12 30.68 6.85 27.76
CA ILE A 12 30.50 7.63 26.53
C ILE A 12 30.28 6.71 25.30
N LEU A 13 30.79 5.46 25.35
CA LEU A 13 30.64 4.48 24.27
C LEU A 13 29.26 3.81 24.22
N ILE A 14 28.40 3.98 25.24
CA ILE A 14 27.04 3.44 25.29
C ILE A 14 26.03 4.52 24.88
N GLY A 15 26.40 5.46 24.04
CA GLY A 15 25.46 6.36 23.40
C GLY A 15 24.55 5.55 22.48
N GLN A 16 23.42 5.08 23.01
CA GLN A 16 22.37 4.49 22.20
C GLN A 16 21.82 5.61 21.31
N THR A 17 22.15 5.56 20.02
CA THR A 17 21.40 6.31 19.02
C THR A 17 20.01 5.70 18.95
N GLU A 18 19.02 6.37 19.56
CA GLU A 18 17.64 6.00 19.33
C GLU A 18 17.38 6.07 17.82
N PRO A 19 16.76 5.05 17.21
CA PRO A 19 16.41 5.12 15.81
C PRO A 19 15.48 6.31 15.61
N VAL A 20 15.87 7.23 14.73
CA VAL A 20 15.06 8.40 14.38
C VAL A 20 13.70 7.90 13.90
N LYS A 21 12.66 8.22 14.63
CA LYS A 21 11.29 7.71 14.45
C LYS A 21 10.67 8.06 13.09
N ASP A 22 11.27 8.94 12.31
CA ASP A 22 10.76 9.48 11.03
C ASP A 22 11.70 9.22 9.85
N LEU A 23 12.52 8.18 9.90
CA LEU A 23 13.13 7.67 8.68
C LEU A 23 12.00 7.13 7.82
N HIS A 24 11.59 7.91 6.82
CA HIS A 24 10.72 7.43 5.77
C HIS A 24 11.28 6.09 5.28
N THR A 25 10.55 5.01 5.56
CA THR A 25 10.90 3.71 4.98
C THR A 25 10.95 3.94 3.48
N ASN A 26 12.13 3.82 2.91
CA ASN A 26 12.34 4.01 1.48
C ASN A 26 11.71 2.81 0.77
N LYS A 27 10.37 2.80 0.72
CA LYS A 27 9.62 1.76 0.04
C LYS A 27 9.95 1.84 -1.45
N PRO A 28 10.28 0.73 -2.09
CA PRO A 28 10.51 0.72 -3.52
C PRO A 28 9.31 1.32 -4.23
N ARG A 29 9.56 2.26 -5.15
CA ARG A 29 8.52 2.87 -5.97
C ARG A 29 8.11 1.97 -7.14
N VAL A 30 8.99 1.05 -7.51
CA VAL A 30 8.82 0.13 -8.61
C VAL A 30 8.98 -1.30 -8.11
N TRP A 31 7.98 -2.11 -8.39
CA TRP A 31 7.95 -3.53 -8.07
C TRP A 31 7.85 -4.33 -9.36
N ALA A 32 8.60 -5.41 -9.47
CA ALA A 32 8.48 -6.38 -10.53
C ALA A 32 8.10 -7.72 -9.93
N LEU A 33 6.94 -8.23 -10.28
CA LEU A 33 6.48 -9.56 -9.90
C LEU A 33 6.74 -10.47 -11.10
N SER A 34 7.79 -11.26 -11.03
CA SER A 34 8.24 -12.12 -12.13
C SER A 34 7.83 -13.59 -11.94
N ASN A 35 7.91 -14.35 -13.01
CA ASN A 35 7.67 -15.80 -13.02
C ASN A 35 6.28 -16.17 -12.44
N ALA A 36 5.24 -15.48 -12.88
CA ALA A 36 3.86 -15.67 -12.41
C ALA A 36 2.94 -16.25 -13.50
N MET A 37 1.87 -16.90 -13.08
CA MET A 37 0.71 -17.16 -13.91
C MET A 37 -0.32 -16.05 -13.70
N ILE A 38 -0.50 -15.18 -14.69
CA ILE A 38 -1.36 -14.00 -14.58
C ILE A 38 -2.69 -14.27 -15.29
N HIS A 39 -3.78 -14.12 -14.58
CA HIS A 39 -5.15 -14.22 -15.10
C HIS A 39 -5.67 -12.82 -15.38
N THR A 40 -5.80 -12.46 -16.66
CA THR A 40 -6.28 -11.14 -17.09
C THR A 40 -7.79 -11.11 -17.23
N GLU A 41 -8.36 -12.19 -17.74
CA GLU A 41 -9.79 -12.36 -18.00
C GLU A 41 -10.22 -13.79 -17.67
N PRO A 42 -11.53 -14.06 -17.46
CA PRO A 42 -12.03 -15.41 -17.26
C PRO A 42 -11.69 -16.30 -18.46
N GLY A 43 -10.92 -17.36 -18.21
CA GLY A 43 -10.50 -18.31 -19.24
C GLY A 43 -9.19 -17.95 -19.96
N ASP A 44 -8.62 -16.77 -19.73
CA ASP A 44 -7.32 -16.39 -20.28
C ASP A 44 -6.24 -16.28 -19.18
N SER A 45 -5.05 -16.81 -19.49
CA SER A 45 -3.91 -16.76 -18.58
C SER A 45 -2.57 -16.67 -19.31
N LEU A 46 -1.67 -15.87 -18.76
CA LEU A 46 -0.31 -15.71 -19.21
C LEU A 46 0.64 -16.47 -18.29
N LYS A 47 1.30 -17.52 -18.80
CA LYS A 47 2.34 -18.27 -18.07
C LYS A 47 3.68 -17.55 -18.18
N ASP A 48 4.53 -17.70 -17.17
CA ASP A 48 5.86 -17.10 -17.09
C ASP A 48 5.84 -15.60 -17.41
N ALA A 49 4.88 -14.92 -16.82
CA ALA A 49 4.65 -13.51 -17.09
C ALA A 49 5.10 -12.65 -15.91
N THR A 50 5.32 -11.37 -16.21
CA THR A 50 5.77 -10.36 -15.25
C THR A 50 4.78 -9.20 -15.17
N VAL A 51 4.53 -8.73 -13.95
CA VAL A 51 3.79 -7.49 -13.68
C VAL A 51 4.77 -6.46 -13.16
N ILE A 52 4.79 -5.29 -13.78
CA ILE A 52 5.51 -4.11 -13.26
C ILE A 52 4.50 -3.17 -12.62
N ILE A 53 4.73 -2.84 -11.36
CA ILE A 53 3.93 -1.88 -10.60
C ILE A 53 4.82 -0.67 -10.31
N ARG A 54 4.38 0.51 -10.74
CA ARG A 54 5.07 1.78 -10.51
C ARG A 54 4.14 2.76 -9.79
N ASP A 55 4.60 3.32 -8.68
CA ASP A 55 3.84 4.29 -7.88
C ASP A 55 2.40 3.81 -7.56
N GLY A 56 2.27 2.51 -7.21
CA GLY A 56 0.98 1.89 -6.87
C GLY A 56 0.04 1.60 -8.04
N ARG A 57 0.53 1.73 -9.28
CA ARG A 57 -0.25 1.43 -10.49
C ARG A 57 0.43 0.36 -11.32
N ILE A 58 -0.35 -0.47 -11.99
CA ILE A 58 0.17 -1.43 -12.97
C ILE A 58 0.66 -0.66 -14.18
N ASP A 59 1.97 -0.75 -14.44
CA ASP A 59 2.64 -0.12 -15.58
C ASP A 59 2.64 -1.07 -16.80
N LYS A 60 3.03 -2.32 -16.58
CA LYS A 60 3.13 -3.33 -17.64
C LYS A 60 2.76 -4.70 -17.13
N VAL A 61 2.11 -5.49 -18.00
CA VAL A 61 1.81 -6.91 -17.79
C VAL A 61 2.13 -7.68 -19.06
N GLY A 62 2.83 -8.77 -18.96
CA GLY A 62 3.10 -9.62 -20.13
C GLY A 62 4.26 -10.57 -19.94
N ARG A 63 4.51 -11.35 -21.00
CA ARG A 63 5.69 -12.24 -21.11
C ARG A 63 6.89 -11.45 -21.59
N TYR A 64 8.08 -11.88 -21.19
CA TYR A 64 9.36 -11.30 -21.66
C TYR A 64 9.52 -9.80 -21.39
N ILE A 65 8.87 -9.28 -20.35
CA ILE A 65 9.06 -7.91 -19.93
C ILE A 65 10.42 -7.78 -19.27
N LYS A 66 11.24 -6.85 -19.75
CA LYS A 66 12.51 -6.54 -19.11
C LYS A 66 12.24 -5.81 -17.79
N VAL A 67 12.72 -6.39 -16.70
CA VAL A 67 12.63 -5.78 -15.37
C VAL A 67 13.47 -4.49 -15.34
N PRO A 68 12.90 -3.36 -14.92
CA PRO A 68 13.65 -2.11 -14.76
C PRO A 68 14.74 -2.25 -13.69
N LEU A 69 15.87 -1.56 -13.87
CA LEU A 69 16.99 -1.61 -12.92
C LEU A 69 16.65 -1.00 -11.55
N ASP A 70 15.65 -0.12 -11.51
CA ASP A 70 15.15 0.53 -10.30
C ASP A 70 14.03 -0.26 -9.61
N ALA A 71 13.65 -1.42 -10.15
CA ALA A 71 12.59 -2.24 -9.60
C ALA A 71 13.11 -3.18 -8.50
N TYR A 72 12.32 -3.32 -7.45
CA TYR A 72 12.46 -4.43 -6.51
C TYR A 72 11.76 -5.65 -7.10
N GLU A 73 12.53 -6.66 -7.47
CA GLU A 73 12.02 -7.87 -8.08
C GLU A 73 11.65 -8.91 -7.04
N ILE A 74 10.47 -9.53 -7.22
CA ILE A 74 9.99 -10.67 -6.45
C ILE A 74 9.69 -11.79 -7.44
N ASP A 75 10.42 -12.90 -7.34
CA ASP A 75 10.10 -14.12 -8.06
C ASP A 75 8.93 -14.84 -7.35
N LEU A 76 7.85 -15.05 -8.09
CA LEU A 76 6.65 -15.70 -7.57
C LEU A 76 6.62 -17.22 -7.80
N GLU A 77 7.68 -17.81 -8.36
CA GLU A 77 7.84 -19.26 -8.51
C GLU A 77 6.62 -19.96 -9.14
N GLY A 78 5.97 -19.32 -10.09
CA GLY A 78 4.78 -19.85 -10.76
C GLY A 78 3.46 -19.59 -10.02
N ALA A 79 3.45 -18.78 -8.97
CA ALA A 79 2.21 -18.41 -8.26
C ALA A 79 1.23 -17.68 -9.19
N HIS A 80 -0.05 -17.74 -8.83
CA HIS A 80 -1.13 -17.16 -9.62
C HIS A 80 -1.44 -15.73 -9.17
N ILE A 81 -1.54 -14.81 -10.12
CA ILE A 81 -2.01 -13.44 -9.91
C ILE A 81 -3.39 -13.30 -10.53
N TYR A 82 -4.34 -12.80 -9.75
CA TYR A 82 -5.69 -12.47 -10.17
C TYR A 82 -5.97 -10.99 -9.99
N PRO A 83 -6.86 -10.37 -10.80
CA PRO A 83 -7.40 -9.05 -10.51
C PRO A 83 -8.11 -9.04 -9.16
N GLY A 84 -8.04 -7.89 -8.47
CA GLY A 84 -8.82 -7.70 -7.24
C GLY A 84 -10.32 -7.71 -7.51
N PHE A 85 -11.10 -8.03 -6.49
CA PHE A 85 -12.56 -7.96 -6.57
C PHE A 85 -13.02 -6.49 -6.62
N ILE A 86 -14.01 -6.24 -7.49
CA ILE A 86 -14.71 -4.95 -7.56
C ILE A 86 -16.09 -5.18 -6.95
N ASP A 87 -16.37 -4.54 -5.82
CA ASP A 87 -17.70 -4.51 -5.25
C ASP A 87 -18.53 -3.46 -5.99
N GLY A 88 -19.50 -3.92 -6.78
CA GLY A 88 -20.39 -3.06 -7.56
C GLY A 88 -21.46 -2.37 -6.74
N LEU A 89 -21.68 -2.80 -5.48
CA LEU A 89 -22.70 -2.23 -4.60
C LEU A 89 -22.17 -2.16 -3.16
N PHE A 90 -21.47 -1.09 -2.84
CA PHE A 90 -21.00 -0.82 -1.50
C PHE A 90 -21.93 0.16 -0.79
N GLU A 91 -22.59 -0.28 0.29
CA GLU A 91 -23.40 0.60 1.12
C GLU A 91 -22.55 1.32 2.15
N VAL A 92 -22.47 2.64 2.05
CA VAL A 92 -21.86 3.49 3.09
C VAL A 92 -22.91 3.73 4.17
N LYS A 93 -22.75 3.06 5.33
CA LYS A 93 -23.58 3.34 6.50
C LYS A 93 -23.16 4.69 7.08
N LYS A 94 -24.08 5.66 7.04
CA LYS A 94 -23.89 6.94 7.72
C LYS A 94 -24.22 6.77 9.19
N ASP A 95 -23.34 7.25 10.09
CA ASP A 95 -23.67 7.41 11.50
C ASP A 95 -24.83 8.44 11.59
N GLU A 96 -25.99 8.02 12.11
CA GLU A 96 -27.23 8.82 12.17
C GLU A 96 -27.12 10.09 13.03
N LYS A 97 -25.99 10.36 13.65
CA LYS A 97 -25.79 11.43 14.64
C LYS A 97 -25.53 12.82 14.08
N THR A 98 -25.41 13.00 12.79
CA THR A 98 -25.19 14.33 12.22
C THR A 98 -26.48 14.88 11.63
N ILE A 99 -27.39 15.34 12.49
CA ILE A 99 -28.48 16.22 12.09
C ILE A 99 -27.83 17.56 11.77
N SER A 100 -27.69 17.90 10.50
CA SER A 100 -27.27 19.24 10.08
C SER A 100 -28.44 20.18 10.16
N PRO A 101 -28.24 21.45 10.60
CA PRO A 101 -29.31 22.46 10.62
C PRO A 101 -29.97 22.70 9.25
N ASP A 102 -29.31 22.27 8.18
CA ASP A 102 -29.79 22.38 6.80
C ASP A 102 -30.58 21.14 6.31
N ASP A 103 -31.05 20.29 7.23
CA ASP A 103 -31.86 19.13 6.86
C ASP A 103 -33.21 19.60 6.30
N HIS A 104 -33.35 19.48 4.97
CA HIS A 104 -34.61 19.70 4.28
C HIS A 104 -35.68 18.74 4.81
N TRP A 105 -36.96 19.09 4.57
CA TRP A 105 -38.18 18.34 4.95
C TRP A 105 -38.14 16.82 4.60
N ASN A 106 -37.19 16.38 3.79
CA ASN A 106 -36.98 14.98 3.48
C ASN A 106 -35.53 14.58 3.77
N ASN A 107 -35.29 13.90 4.89
CA ASN A 107 -33.97 13.43 5.33
C ASN A 107 -33.31 12.40 4.38
N LYS A 108 -34.03 11.91 3.37
CA LYS A 108 -33.52 10.99 2.36
C LYS A 108 -32.87 11.71 1.18
N ILE A 109 -33.14 13.01 1.00
CA ILE A 109 -32.58 13.79 -0.10
C ILE A 109 -31.49 14.70 0.44
N LYS A 110 -30.22 14.34 0.18
CA LYS A 110 -29.03 15.09 0.62
C LYS A 110 -28.20 15.48 -0.59
N ALA A 111 -28.54 16.63 -1.20
CA ALA A 111 -27.86 17.11 -2.40
C ALA A 111 -26.35 17.42 -2.19
N ASN A 112 -25.97 17.73 -0.94
CA ASN A 112 -24.60 18.11 -0.56
C ASN A 112 -23.75 16.92 -0.12
N TYR A 113 -24.32 15.72 -0.10
CA TYR A 113 -23.64 14.53 0.41
C TYR A 113 -22.67 13.96 -0.62
N ARG A 114 -21.44 13.77 -0.21
CA ARG A 114 -20.42 13.08 -0.99
C ARG A 114 -20.05 11.79 -0.29
N ALA A 115 -20.42 10.66 -0.84
CA ALA A 115 -20.13 9.33 -0.28
C ALA A 115 -18.64 9.12 0.02
N LYS A 116 -17.74 9.74 -0.75
CA LYS A 116 -16.28 9.65 -0.54
C LYS A 116 -15.81 10.23 0.80
N ASP A 117 -16.53 11.20 1.38
CA ASP A 117 -16.11 11.88 2.60
C ASP A 117 -16.38 11.01 3.84
N ASP A 118 -17.29 10.02 3.72
CA ASP A 118 -17.62 9.06 4.78
C ASP A 118 -16.93 7.69 4.59
N LEU A 119 -16.18 7.51 3.51
CA LEU A 119 -15.43 6.29 3.23
C LEU A 119 -14.22 6.21 4.16
N LYS A 120 -14.38 5.55 5.31
CA LYS A 120 -13.26 5.16 6.17
C LYS A 120 -12.71 3.83 5.68
N ILE A 121 -11.66 3.89 4.87
CA ILE A 121 -10.88 2.70 4.54
C ILE A 121 -10.10 2.34 5.81
N LYS A 122 -10.43 1.21 6.44
CA LYS A 122 -9.59 0.65 7.50
C LYS A 122 -8.34 0.09 6.83
N GLU A 123 -7.19 0.70 7.13
CA GLU A 123 -5.87 0.13 6.87
C GLU A 123 -5.59 -1.08 7.75
#